data_7bf3ae6e15ae3ec70bb619f77dba98a7
#
_entry.id   7bf3ae6e15ae3ec70bb619f77dba98a7
#
_cell.length_a   1.000
_cell.length_b   1.000
_cell.length_c   1.000
_cell.angle_alpha   90.00
_cell.angle_beta   90.00
_cell.angle_gamma   90.00
#
_symmetry.space_group_name_H-M   'P 1'
#
loop_
_entity.id
_entity.type
_entity.pdbx_description
1 polymer ?
#
loop_
_entity_poly.entity_id
_entity_poly.type
_entity_poly.pdbx_seq_one_letter_code
_entity_poly.pdbx_strand_id
1 'polypeptide(L)'
;MCRACPASAARRPCPTEEDAIPAPRSPHQARPRPRLRRALTALSACAVLAAGAPAAARPAADDATKTVSYRGHSFTVPAGWPVVDLDQEPTACVRFDRHAVYLGVPGERQDCPARAVGRTEALWVQPAPATKASVTEDRTSRVYRGTATNEGISVTAPYGENRAEIQRVLRSAGLPVAAAVTGEHDQAPSARAVPADATAYQGRGFDTCTAPSRTAMNAWRDNSPYGAVGVYIGGVNRACAQAKLTAEWVQTQYADGWRFFPLYVGPQPGSGSGSCQNSCASINDPAPQGREAAEDAVAQAVALGFAKGSVLYNDLEQYTPGRALTARVLGYLEAWTERLHELGYRSGAYGSVSSLVADLVGNAGKVTLPDVIHFAHWNGENTTVHTAIPAGLWAGHQRIHQYAGNRTETYGAVTINIDRDQLDVGAGA
;
A
#
# COMPACT_ATOMS: atom_id res chain seq x y z
N MET A 1 4.40 59.33 40.64
CA MET A 1 5.61 60.19 40.37
C MET A 1 6.05 59.90 38.94
N CYS A 2 6.06 60.94 38.17
CA CYS A 2 6.38 60.96 36.72
C CYS A 2 7.83 60.61 36.41
N ARG A 3 8.04 60.10 35.20
CA ARG A 3 8.91 60.68 34.13
C ARG A 3 9.18 59.52 33.13
N ALA A 4 8.85 59.56 31.91
CA ALA A 4 9.03 60.42 30.72
C ALA A 4 9.89 59.68 29.71
N CYS A 5 9.29 59.49 28.49
CA CYS A 5 9.98 59.10 27.25
C CYS A 5 11.06 60.11 26.83
N PRO A 6 11.94 59.70 25.91
CA PRO A 6 11.80 60.32 24.60
C PRO A 6 11.97 59.39 23.39
N ALA A 7 11.36 59.88 22.32
CA ALA A 7 11.38 59.39 20.95
C ALA A 7 12.71 59.69 20.25
N SER A 8 13.07 58.84 19.27
CA SER A 8 13.87 59.30 18.14
C SER A 8 13.47 58.49 16.89
N ALA A 9 13.06 59.21 15.88
CA ALA A 9 12.67 58.78 14.56
C ALA A 9 13.88 58.60 13.63
N ALA A 10 13.88 57.57 12.81
CA ALA A 10 14.68 57.56 11.61
C ALA A 10 13.87 56.99 10.47
N ARG A 11 13.85 57.76 9.41
CA ARG A 11 13.02 57.71 8.21
C ARG A 11 13.41 56.56 7.28
N ARG A 12 12.39 55.94 6.64
CA ARG A 12 12.55 55.10 5.46
C ARG A 12 12.81 55.96 4.22
N PRO A 13 13.54 55.46 3.22
CA PRO A 13 13.38 55.90 1.85
C PRO A 13 12.52 54.94 1.08
N CYS A 14 11.66 55.47 0.20
CA CYS A 14 10.93 54.74 -0.85
C CYS A 14 11.88 54.30 -1.95
N PRO A 15 11.67 53.13 -2.57
CA PRO A 15 12.32 52.77 -3.82
C PRO A 15 11.54 53.35 -5.01
N THR A 16 12.29 53.89 -5.94
CA THR A 16 11.93 54.40 -7.24
C THR A 16 11.61 53.25 -8.21
N GLU A 17 10.67 53.58 -9.05
CA GLU A 17 10.21 52.89 -10.28
C GLU A 17 11.37 52.65 -11.24
N GLU A 18 11.42 51.49 -11.85
CA GLU A 18 11.88 51.09 -13.19
C GLU A 18 12.51 49.71 -13.13
N ASP A 19 11.74 48.74 -13.66
CA ASP A 19 12.26 47.78 -14.64
C ASP A 19 11.10 46.95 -15.21
N ALA A 20 10.75 47.31 -16.45
CA ALA A 20 9.70 46.71 -17.25
C ALA A 20 10.18 45.39 -17.84
N ILE A 21 9.43 44.30 -17.59
CA ILE A 21 9.60 43.00 -18.24
C ILE A 21 8.89 43.05 -19.61
N PRO A 22 9.55 42.72 -20.73
CA PRO A 22 8.89 42.67 -22.04
C PRO A 22 8.12 41.37 -22.26
N ALA A 23 6.90 41.50 -22.77
CA ALA A 23 6.04 40.39 -23.18
C ALA A 23 6.57 39.63 -24.41
N PRO A 24 6.30 38.30 -24.56
CA PRO A 24 6.67 37.58 -25.76
C PRO A 24 5.69 37.81 -26.89
N ARG A 25 6.25 38.11 -28.04
CA ARG A 25 5.53 38.30 -29.32
C ARG A 25 5.13 36.97 -29.95
N SER A 26 3.89 36.86 -30.36
CA SER A 26 3.40 35.86 -31.33
C SER A 26 3.97 36.07 -32.73
N PRO A 27 4.20 35.04 -33.52
CA PRO A 27 4.20 35.13 -34.95
C PRO A 27 3.09 34.29 -35.59
N HIS A 28 2.10 35.00 -36.12
CA HIS A 28 1.38 34.50 -37.26
C HIS A 28 2.24 34.72 -38.51
N GLN A 29 2.46 33.70 -39.32
CA GLN A 29 2.52 33.80 -40.77
C GLN A 29 2.37 32.40 -41.39
N ALA A 30 1.29 32.27 -42.12
CA ALA A 30 0.98 31.17 -43.04
C ALA A 30 1.87 31.28 -44.29
N ARG A 31 2.36 30.14 -44.78
CA ARG A 31 2.91 30.02 -46.15
C ARG A 31 2.22 28.90 -46.91
N PRO A 32 2.05 29.09 -48.26
CA PRO A 32 1.12 28.32 -49.08
C PRO A 32 1.70 27.00 -49.58
N ARG A 33 0.79 26.03 -49.81
CA ARG A 33 1.09 24.72 -50.43
C ARG A 33 1.33 24.84 -51.92
N PRO A 34 2.31 24.19 -52.54
CA PRO A 34 2.36 23.95 -53.98
C PRO A 34 1.51 22.73 -54.36
N ARG A 35 0.65 22.90 -55.32
CA ARG A 35 -0.05 21.85 -56.07
C ARG A 35 0.96 21.15 -56.99
N LEU A 36 1.14 19.84 -56.89
CA LEU A 36 1.82 19.04 -57.91
C LEU A 36 0.80 18.20 -58.68
N ARG A 37 0.94 18.32 -59.97
CA ARG A 37 0.11 17.70 -61.02
C ARG A 37 0.35 16.18 -61.08
N ARG A 38 -0.72 15.46 -61.42
CA ARG A 38 -0.71 14.07 -61.80
C ARG A 38 0.10 13.85 -63.09
N ALA A 39 0.99 12.89 -63.10
CA ALA A 39 1.45 12.24 -64.31
C ALA A 39 1.17 10.73 -64.14
N LEU A 40 0.33 10.22 -65.02
CA LEU A 40 0.13 8.79 -65.23
C LEU A 40 1.30 8.27 -66.09
N THR A 41 1.97 7.26 -65.61
CA THR A 41 2.75 6.35 -66.46
C THR A 41 2.46 4.92 -66.01
N ALA A 42 1.86 4.22 -66.92
CA ALA A 42 1.66 2.78 -66.85
C ALA A 42 3.00 2.06 -67.09
N LEU A 43 3.35 1.10 -66.29
CA LEU A 43 4.37 0.10 -66.57
C LEU A 43 4.02 -1.26 -65.97
N SER A 44 4.14 -2.22 -66.82
CA SER A 44 3.79 -3.60 -66.78
C SER A 44 4.20 -4.42 -65.58
N ALA A 45 3.34 -5.39 -65.29
CA ALA A 45 3.53 -6.48 -64.33
C ALA A 45 4.69 -7.41 -64.73
N CYS A 46 5.60 -7.67 -63.81
CA CYS A 46 6.32 -8.97 -63.75
C CYS A 46 6.08 -9.55 -62.36
N ALA A 47 5.24 -10.58 -62.32
CA ALA A 47 5.00 -11.38 -61.12
C ALA A 47 6.21 -12.29 -60.92
N VAL A 48 7.01 -12.03 -59.91
CA VAL A 48 7.98 -12.99 -59.33
C VAL A 48 7.33 -13.60 -58.13
N LEU A 49 6.87 -14.84 -58.28
CA LEU A 49 6.46 -15.70 -57.15
C LEU A 49 7.69 -16.08 -56.34
N ALA A 50 8.01 -15.28 -55.32
CA ALA A 50 8.91 -15.70 -54.27
C ALA A 50 8.09 -16.48 -53.23
N ALA A 51 8.25 -17.82 -53.20
CA ALA A 51 7.76 -18.67 -52.14
C ALA A 51 8.47 -18.24 -50.83
N GLY A 52 7.76 -17.45 -50.02
CA GLY A 52 8.17 -17.12 -48.68
C GLY A 52 8.06 -18.36 -47.78
N ALA A 53 9.19 -18.90 -47.34
CA ALA A 53 9.20 -19.82 -46.23
C ALA A 53 8.52 -19.17 -45.01
N PRO A 54 7.67 -19.91 -44.24
CA PRO A 54 7.11 -19.35 -43.02
C PRO A 54 8.26 -18.97 -42.09
N ALA A 55 8.36 -17.68 -41.75
CA ALA A 55 9.25 -17.27 -40.69
C ALA A 55 8.78 -17.97 -39.40
N ALA A 56 9.59 -18.89 -38.89
CA ALA A 56 9.36 -19.45 -37.58
C ALA A 56 9.23 -18.30 -36.60
N ALA A 57 8.06 -18.12 -36.02
CA ALA A 57 7.84 -17.15 -34.95
C ALA A 57 8.89 -17.46 -33.86
N ARG A 58 9.79 -16.52 -33.59
CA ARG A 58 10.63 -16.58 -32.40
C ARG A 58 9.65 -16.58 -31.22
N PRO A 59 9.75 -17.55 -30.28
CA PRO A 59 9.00 -17.45 -29.05
C PRO A 59 9.37 -16.11 -28.41
N ALA A 60 8.36 -15.39 -27.96
CA ALA A 60 8.57 -14.14 -27.22
C ALA A 60 9.46 -14.48 -25.99
N ALA A 61 10.35 -13.56 -25.62
CA ALA A 61 11.29 -13.77 -24.50
C ALA A 61 10.58 -14.04 -23.15
N ASP A 62 9.27 -13.89 -23.09
CA ASP A 62 8.40 -14.11 -21.90
C ASP A 62 8.08 -15.61 -21.64
N ASP A 63 8.36 -16.52 -22.58
CA ASP A 63 8.05 -17.97 -22.39
C ASP A 63 9.20 -18.78 -21.75
N ALA A 64 10.38 -18.15 -21.52
CA ALA A 64 11.48 -18.83 -20.88
C ALA A 64 11.22 -19.07 -19.40
N THR A 65 11.42 -20.30 -18.94
CA THR A 65 11.24 -20.69 -17.53
C THR A 65 12.53 -21.22 -16.94
N LYS A 66 12.61 -21.22 -15.61
CA LYS A 66 13.67 -21.89 -14.83
C LYS A 66 13.04 -22.68 -13.68
N THR A 67 13.76 -23.68 -13.21
CA THR A 67 13.36 -24.46 -12.02
C THR A 67 14.07 -23.90 -10.79
N VAL A 68 13.29 -23.65 -9.73
CA VAL A 68 13.76 -23.26 -8.41
C VAL A 68 13.39 -24.37 -7.43
N SER A 69 14.39 -24.90 -6.73
CA SER A 69 14.18 -26.01 -5.78
C SER A 69 14.36 -25.53 -4.35
N TYR A 70 13.47 -25.96 -3.45
CA TYR A 70 13.56 -25.69 -2.02
C TYR A 70 12.96 -26.86 -1.23
N ARG A 71 13.74 -27.42 -0.28
CA ARG A 71 13.32 -28.53 0.60
C ARG A 71 12.61 -29.66 -0.17
N GLY A 72 13.24 -30.18 -1.24
CA GLY A 72 12.70 -31.27 -2.04
C GLY A 72 11.54 -30.92 -2.97
N HIS A 73 11.05 -29.67 -2.98
CA HIS A 73 10.03 -29.17 -3.89
C HIS A 73 10.66 -28.37 -5.03
N SER A 74 10.12 -28.52 -6.25
CA SER A 74 10.62 -27.84 -7.45
C SER A 74 9.52 -27.01 -8.09
N PHE A 75 9.76 -25.72 -8.23
CA PHE A 75 8.85 -24.75 -8.81
C PHE A 75 9.39 -24.29 -10.18
N THR A 76 8.59 -24.43 -11.24
CA THR A 76 8.91 -23.87 -12.55
C THR A 76 8.35 -22.45 -12.62
N VAL A 77 9.25 -21.46 -12.65
CA VAL A 77 8.92 -20.04 -12.63
C VAL A 77 9.45 -19.35 -13.89
N PRO A 78 8.92 -18.17 -14.31
CA PRO A 78 9.52 -17.38 -15.38
C PRO A 78 11.01 -17.11 -15.14
N ALA A 79 11.83 -17.23 -16.17
CA ALA A 79 13.28 -17.13 -16.05
C ALA A 79 13.74 -15.77 -15.52
N GLY A 80 12.98 -14.71 -15.82
CA GLY A 80 13.24 -13.33 -15.37
C GLY A 80 13.00 -13.06 -13.89
N TRP A 81 12.35 -13.96 -13.14
CA TRP A 81 12.10 -13.73 -11.71
C TRP A 81 13.41 -13.90 -10.91
N PRO A 82 13.87 -12.87 -10.18
CA PRO A 82 14.98 -13.03 -9.26
C PRO A 82 14.63 -14.05 -8.17
N VAL A 83 15.63 -14.79 -7.71
CA VAL A 83 15.52 -15.70 -6.57
C VAL A 83 16.34 -15.13 -5.44
N VAL A 84 15.70 -14.97 -4.29
CA VAL A 84 16.31 -14.45 -3.06
C VAL A 84 16.31 -15.57 -2.03
N ASP A 85 17.48 -16.00 -1.64
CA ASP A 85 17.69 -16.99 -0.57
C ASP A 85 17.81 -16.23 0.76
N LEU A 86 16.77 -16.29 1.58
CA LEU A 86 16.71 -15.55 2.85
C LEU A 86 17.64 -16.14 3.93
N ASP A 87 18.14 -17.36 3.75
CA ASP A 87 19.18 -17.91 4.63
C ASP A 87 20.54 -17.29 4.32
N GLN A 88 20.77 -16.83 3.08
CA GLN A 88 21.97 -16.11 2.65
C GLN A 88 21.81 -14.58 2.77
N GLU A 89 20.59 -14.09 2.57
CA GLU A 89 20.23 -12.67 2.59
C GLU A 89 19.14 -12.40 3.64
N PRO A 90 19.39 -12.60 4.95
CA PRO A 90 18.36 -12.53 5.98
C PRO A 90 17.74 -11.15 6.17
N THR A 91 18.40 -10.10 5.70
CA THR A 91 17.85 -8.73 5.72
C THR A 91 17.02 -8.39 4.50
N ALA A 92 16.96 -9.26 3.49
CA ALA A 92 16.19 -8.98 2.29
C ALA A 92 14.71 -8.83 2.61
N CYS A 93 14.10 -7.76 2.07
CA CYS A 93 12.69 -7.48 2.25
C CYS A 93 11.83 -8.36 1.33
N VAL A 94 10.94 -9.15 1.90
CA VAL A 94 9.98 -9.94 1.12
C VAL A 94 8.86 -9.04 0.62
N ARG A 95 8.85 -8.79 -0.71
CA ARG A 95 7.94 -7.84 -1.36
C ARG A 95 7.15 -8.49 -2.49
N PHE A 96 5.89 -8.12 -2.61
CA PHE A 96 4.92 -8.63 -3.58
C PHE A 96 4.51 -7.63 -4.66
N ASP A 97 5.10 -6.46 -4.67
CA ASP A 97 4.98 -5.42 -5.71
C ASP A 97 6.00 -5.59 -6.86
N ARG A 98 6.73 -6.70 -6.85
CA ARG A 98 7.71 -7.09 -7.86
C ARG A 98 7.72 -8.59 -8.06
N HIS A 99 8.00 -9.04 -9.26
CA HIS A 99 8.21 -10.45 -9.53
C HIS A 99 9.47 -10.93 -8.79
N ALA A 100 9.32 -11.95 -7.96
CA ALA A 100 10.43 -12.59 -7.26
C ALA A 100 10.04 -13.95 -6.68
N VAL A 101 11.05 -14.77 -6.41
CA VAL A 101 10.95 -15.98 -5.59
C VAL A 101 11.77 -15.75 -4.33
N TYR A 102 11.14 -15.87 -3.17
CA TYR A 102 11.80 -15.81 -1.87
C TYR A 102 11.81 -17.19 -1.24
N LEU A 103 12.97 -17.65 -0.76
CA LEU A 103 13.17 -18.95 -0.14
C LEU A 103 13.64 -18.76 1.30
N GLY A 104 12.99 -19.43 2.27
CA GLY A 104 13.35 -19.35 3.68
C GLY A 104 12.55 -18.33 4.47
N VAL A 105 13.03 -18.03 5.68
CA VAL A 105 12.41 -17.10 6.64
C VAL A 105 13.26 -15.83 6.72
N PRO A 106 12.67 -14.66 6.58
CA PRO A 106 13.41 -13.41 6.74
C PRO A 106 13.90 -13.27 8.19
N GLY A 107 15.07 -12.65 8.34
CA GLY A 107 15.68 -12.40 9.64
C GLY A 107 14.87 -11.45 10.52
N GLU A 108 15.43 -11.16 11.70
CA GLU A 108 14.81 -10.24 12.67
C GLU A 108 14.69 -8.82 12.13
N ARG A 109 15.68 -8.39 11.37
CA ARG A 109 15.70 -7.11 10.65
C ARG A 109 15.55 -7.37 9.15
N GLN A 110 14.66 -6.62 8.52
CA GLN A 110 14.51 -6.57 7.07
C GLN A 110 14.75 -5.14 6.59
N ASP A 111 15.51 -4.98 5.51
CA ASP A 111 15.79 -3.69 4.88
C ASP A 111 14.62 -3.31 3.93
N CYS A 112 13.42 -3.19 4.52
CA CYS A 112 12.23 -2.77 3.80
C CYS A 112 12.18 -1.24 3.65
N PRO A 113 11.53 -0.72 2.60
CA PRO A 113 11.15 0.68 2.57
C PRO A 113 10.16 0.96 3.72
N ALA A 114 9.98 2.23 4.08
CA ALA A 114 8.97 2.59 5.07
C ALA A 114 7.58 2.16 4.61
N ARG A 115 7.29 2.33 3.31
CA ARG A 115 6.06 1.83 2.68
C ARG A 115 6.30 1.31 1.27
N ALA A 116 5.42 0.43 0.82
CA ALA A 116 5.29 -0.01 -0.56
C ALA A 116 3.85 -0.41 -0.84
N VAL A 117 3.38 -0.13 -2.05
CA VAL A 117 2.01 -0.41 -2.49
C VAL A 117 2.04 -1.08 -3.86
N GLY A 118 1.15 -2.02 -4.08
CA GLY A 118 1.05 -2.79 -5.31
C GLY A 118 1.20 -4.28 -5.10
N ARG A 119 0.76 -5.03 -6.10
CA ARG A 119 0.85 -6.48 -6.09
C ARG A 119 1.02 -7.03 -7.49
N THR A 120 1.96 -7.96 -7.61
CA THR A 120 2.21 -8.73 -8.83
C THR A 120 2.41 -10.20 -8.48
N GLU A 121 2.71 -11.02 -9.47
CA GLU A 121 3.02 -12.44 -9.30
C GLU A 121 4.36 -12.60 -8.59
N ALA A 122 4.34 -13.27 -7.45
CA ALA A 122 5.53 -13.61 -6.68
C ALA A 122 5.35 -14.94 -5.95
N LEU A 123 6.43 -15.47 -5.43
CA LEU A 123 6.42 -16.73 -4.70
C LEU A 123 7.26 -16.58 -3.43
N TRP A 124 6.72 -16.93 -2.29
CA TRP A 124 7.47 -17.05 -1.04
C TRP A 124 7.27 -18.43 -0.44
N VAL A 125 8.36 -19.18 -0.30
CA VAL A 125 8.38 -20.55 0.19
C VAL A 125 9.17 -20.60 1.49
N GLN A 126 8.52 -21.07 2.56
CA GLN A 126 9.09 -21.13 3.90
C GLN A 126 9.09 -22.56 4.44
N PRO A 127 9.99 -22.90 5.40
CA PRO A 127 9.84 -24.10 6.19
C PRO A 127 8.52 -24.06 6.99
N ALA A 128 7.84 -25.18 7.06
CA ALA A 128 6.66 -25.35 7.89
C ALA A 128 6.60 -26.79 8.42
N PRO A 129 5.80 -27.06 9.46
CA PRO A 129 5.52 -28.44 9.84
C PRO A 129 4.96 -29.23 8.65
N ALA A 130 5.39 -30.49 8.48
CA ALA A 130 4.86 -31.36 7.46
C ALA A 130 3.37 -31.65 7.74
N THR A 131 2.50 -31.18 6.85
CA THR A 131 1.05 -31.35 6.92
C THR A 131 0.53 -31.90 5.61
N LYS A 132 -0.72 -32.34 5.57
CA LYS A 132 -1.36 -32.72 4.32
C LYS A 132 -1.28 -31.57 3.30
N ALA A 133 -0.93 -31.88 2.06
CA ALA A 133 -0.91 -30.89 1.00
C ALA A 133 -2.28 -30.20 0.84
N SER A 134 -2.31 -28.90 0.93
CA SER A 134 -3.51 -28.10 0.79
C SER A 134 -3.18 -26.79 0.07
N VAL A 135 -4.17 -26.24 -0.64
CA VAL A 135 -4.11 -24.92 -1.24
C VAL A 135 -5.43 -24.22 -1.00
N THR A 136 -5.35 -22.98 -0.53
CA THR A 136 -6.49 -22.06 -0.45
C THR A 136 -6.23 -20.84 -1.33
N GLU A 137 -7.29 -20.26 -1.85
CA GLU A 137 -7.24 -18.99 -2.59
C GLU A 137 -8.06 -17.93 -1.87
N ASP A 138 -7.44 -16.84 -1.52
CA ASP A 138 -8.11 -15.61 -1.12
C ASP A 138 -8.22 -14.71 -2.36
N ARG A 139 -9.43 -14.57 -2.90
CA ARG A 139 -9.66 -13.78 -4.12
C ARG A 139 -9.68 -12.29 -3.88
N THR A 140 -10.11 -11.86 -2.71
CA THR A 140 -10.14 -10.44 -2.35
C THR A 140 -8.73 -9.90 -2.19
N SER A 141 -7.88 -10.61 -1.47
CA SER A 141 -6.46 -10.27 -1.32
C SER A 141 -5.58 -10.79 -2.47
N ARG A 142 -6.13 -11.51 -3.47
CA ARG A 142 -5.41 -12.13 -4.61
C ARG A 142 -4.17 -12.90 -4.20
N VAL A 143 -4.32 -13.87 -3.31
CA VAL A 143 -3.21 -14.69 -2.82
C VAL A 143 -3.59 -16.16 -2.70
N TYR A 144 -2.71 -17.03 -3.17
CA TYR A 144 -2.74 -18.45 -2.85
C TYR A 144 -1.88 -18.70 -1.61
N ARG A 145 -2.40 -19.53 -0.70
CA ARG A 145 -1.63 -20.08 0.42
C ARG A 145 -1.66 -21.59 0.31
N GLY A 146 -0.53 -22.23 0.49
CA GLY A 146 -0.44 -23.68 0.39
C GLY A 146 0.53 -24.28 1.40
N THR A 147 0.33 -25.58 1.67
CA THR A 147 1.26 -26.41 2.44
C THR A 147 1.55 -27.69 1.67
N ALA A 148 2.74 -28.24 1.84
CA ALA A 148 3.11 -29.52 1.25
C ALA A 148 3.69 -30.49 2.29
N THR A 149 3.58 -31.79 2.02
CA THR A 149 3.85 -32.88 3.00
C THR A 149 5.31 -33.28 3.09
N ASN A 150 6.04 -33.27 1.98
CA ASN A 150 7.44 -33.69 1.97
C ASN A 150 8.32 -32.56 2.48
N GLU A 151 9.13 -32.82 3.50
CA GLU A 151 10.03 -31.83 4.14
C GLU A 151 9.38 -30.52 4.62
N GLY A 152 8.05 -30.47 4.69
CA GLY A 152 7.23 -29.39 5.23
C GLY A 152 7.57 -28.00 4.71
N ILE A 153 6.75 -27.51 3.78
CA ILE A 153 6.80 -26.12 3.34
C ILE A 153 5.44 -25.44 3.46
N SER A 154 5.50 -24.11 3.66
CA SER A 154 4.39 -23.21 3.48
C SER A 154 4.68 -22.28 2.29
N VAL A 155 3.69 -22.05 1.47
CA VAL A 155 3.80 -21.24 0.26
C VAL A 155 2.82 -20.09 0.34
N THR A 156 3.30 -18.88 0.11
CA THR A 156 2.49 -17.69 -0.16
C THR A 156 2.76 -17.23 -1.59
N ALA A 157 1.73 -17.21 -2.41
CA ALA A 157 1.85 -16.90 -3.83
C ALA A 157 0.80 -15.85 -4.24
N PRO A 158 1.12 -14.56 -4.07
CA PRO A 158 0.27 -13.46 -4.53
C PRO A 158 0.25 -13.39 -6.06
N TYR A 159 -0.82 -12.79 -6.59
CA TYR A 159 -0.93 -12.48 -8.00
C TYR A 159 -1.52 -11.08 -8.21
N GLY A 160 -1.09 -10.43 -9.27
CA GLY A 160 -1.65 -9.20 -9.77
C GLY A 160 -2.76 -9.50 -10.79
N GLU A 161 -2.40 -9.45 -12.06
CA GLU A 161 -3.33 -9.70 -13.16
C GLU A 161 -3.25 -11.13 -13.69
N ASN A 162 -2.08 -11.79 -13.58
CA ASN A 162 -1.86 -13.11 -14.16
C ASN A 162 -2.02 -14.25 -13.14
N ARG A 163 -3.26 -14.43 -12.66
CA ARG A 163 -3.63 -15.55 -11.78
C ARG A 163 -3.21 -16.91 -12.33
N ALA A 164 -3.32 -17.09 -13.67
CA ALA A 164 -3.00 -18.35 -14.32
C ALA A 164 -1.51 -18.70 -14.23
N GLU A 165 -0.63 -17.72 -14.21
CA GLU A 165 0.81 -17.89 -14.01
C GLU A 165 1.11 -18.53 -12.65
N ILE A 166 0.59 -17.93 -11.57
CA ILE A 166 0.76 -18.47 -10.22
C ILE A 166 0.19 -19.88 -10.11
N GLN A 167 -0.94 -20.16 -10.74
CA GLN A 167 -1.49 -21.53 -10.77
C GLN A 167 -0.55 -22.52 -11.48
N ARG A 168 0.13 -22.12 -12.57
CA ARG A 168 1.13 -22.96 -13.24
C ARG A 168 2.34 -23.22 -12.33
N VAL A 169 2.84 -22.17 -11.67
CA VAL A 169 3.96 -22.28 -10.72
C VAL A 169 3.63 -23.26 -9.59
N LEU A 170 2.46 -23.13 -8.97
CA LEU A 170 2.05 -24.00 -7.85
C LEU A 170 1.84 -25.45 -8.31
N ARG A 171 1.21 -25.68 -9.49
CA ARG A 171 1.04 -27.04 -10.05
C ARG A 171 2.36 -27.71 -10.38
N SER A 172 3.38 -26.96 -10.82
CA SER A 172 4.70 -27.52 -11.11
C SER A 172 5.38 -28.16 -9.89
N ALA A 173 5.03 -27.67 -8.69
CA ALA A 173 5.48 -28.24 -7.42
C ALA A 173 4.53 -29.32 -6.84
N GLY A 174 3.55 -29.78 -7.61
CA GLY A 174 2.59 -30.80 -7.18
C GLY A 174 1.53 -30.31 -6.18
N LEU A 175 1.37 -28.99 -6.02
CA LEU A 175 0.35 -28.44 -5.12
C LEU A 175 -1.07 -28.59 -5.72
N PRO A 176 -2.09 -28.93 -4.90
CA PRO A 176 -3.44 -29.27 -5.38
C PRO A 176 -4.29 -28.02 -5.72
N VAL A 177 -3.85 -27.20 -6.65
CA VAL A 177 -4.51 -25.93 -7.04
C VAL A 177 -5.93 -26.16 -7.58
N ALA A 178 -6.19 -27.29 -8.26
CA ALA A 178 -7.52 -27.61 -8.79
C ALA A 178 -8.57 -27.85 -7.69
N ALA A 179 -8.13 -28.21 -6.49
CA ALA A 179 -8.96 -28.40 -5.30
C ALA A 179 -8.90 -27.20 -4.35
N ALA A 180 -8.33 -26.07 -4.80
CA ALA A 180 -8.25 -24.87 -3.99
C ALA A 180 -9.67 -24.41 -3.62
N VAL A 181 -9.94 -24.37 -2.33
CA VAL A 181 -11.18 -23.79 -1.79
C VAL A 181 -10.99 -22.27 -1.81
N THR A 182 -11.97 -21.55 -2.33
CA THR A 182 -12.07 -20.13 -2.03
C THR A 182 -12.30 -20.02 -0.54
N GLY A 183 -11.26 -19.63 0.20
CA GLY A 183 -11.39 -19.40 1.62
C GLY A 183 -12.23 -18.14 1.82
N GLU A 184 -13.47 -18.30 2.27
CA GLU A 184 -13.95 -17.41 3.30
C GLU A 184 -12.96 -17.57 4.44
N HIS A 185 -12.60 -16.47 5.08
CA HIS A 185 -11.63 -16.47 6.17
C HIS A 185 -12.16 -17.33 7.33
N ASP A 186 -11.95 -18.66 7.27
CA ASP A 186 -12.12 -19.57 8.39
C ASP A 186 -11.01 -19.28 9.42
N GLN A 187 -11.08 -18.08 9.98
CA GLN A 187 -10.19 -17.72 11.06
C GLN A 187 -10.89 -18.06 12.36
N ALA A 188 -10.40 -19.11 13.00
CA ALA A 188 -10.71 -19.30 14.39
C ALA A 188 -10.42 -17.97 15.13
N PRO A 189 -11.40 -17.44 15.88
CA PRO A 189 -11.17 -16.20 16.61
C PRO A 189 -9.91 -16.38 17.47
N SER A 190 -9.04 -15.36 17.46
CA SER A 190 -7.88 -15.33 18.34
C SER A 190 -8.34 -15.59 19.77
N ALA A 191 -7.68 -16.48 20.49
CA ALA A 191 -8.08 -16.92 21.84
C ALA A 191 -8.18 -15.75 22.84
N ARG A 192 -7.65 -14.56 22.50
CA ARG A 192 -7.73 -13.34 23.31
C ARG A 192 -7.62 -12.11 22.43
N ALA A 193 -8.73 -11.42 22.23
CA ALA A 193 -8.74 -10.15 21.53
C ALA A 193 -8.15 -9.02 22.38
N VAL A 194 -7.41 -8.09 21.76
CA VAL A 194 -7.10 -6.80 22.38
C VAL A 194 -8.35 -5.91 22.32
N PRO A 195 -8.60 -5.09 23.35
CA PRO A 195 -9.79 -4.24 23.38
C PRO A 195 -9.72 -3.12 22.34
N ALA A 196 -10.86 -2.45 22.09
CA ALA A 196 -10.94 -1.39 21.06
C ALA A 196 -10.00 -0.21 21.30
N ASP A 197 -9.67 0.08 22.57
CA ASP A 197 -8.71 1.13 22.94
C ASP A 197 -7.27 0.82 22.50
N ALA A 198 -7.00 -0.41 22.04
CA ALA A 198 -5.74 -0.73 21.38
C ALA A 198 -5.49 0.13 20.13
N THR A 199 -6.55 0.73 19.56
CA THR A 199 -6.44 1.66 18.42
C THR A 199 -6.66 3.13 18.81
N ALA A 200 -6.62 3.46 20.11
CA ALA A 200 -6.69 4.81 20.65
C ALA A 200 -5.33 5.24 21.19
N TYR A 201 -4.85 6.38 20.74
CA TYR A 201 -3.56 6.92 21.20
C TYR A 201 -3.44 8.42 20.93
N GLN A 202 -2.78 9.13 21.87
CA GLN A 202 -2.41 10.52 21.71
C GLN A 202 -0.89 10.64 21.92
N GLY A 203 -0.17 10.96 20.84
CA GLY A 203 1.27 11.05 20.88
C GLY A 203 1.92 10.65 19.57
N ARG A 204 3.22 10.38 19.59
CA ARG A 204 3.99 10.00 18.42
C ARG A 204 3.82 8.51 18.10
N GLY A 205 3.58 8.23 16.83
CA GLY A 205 3.60 6.89 16.25
C GLY A 205 4.51 6.82 15.03
N PHE A 206 4.62 5.64 14.49
CA PHE A 206 5.28 5.40 13.22
C PHE A 206 4.58 4.26 12.46
N ASP A 207 4.67 4.28 11.14
CA ASP A 207 4.35 3.11 10.33
C ASP A 207 5.58 2.63 9.56
N THR A 208 5.58 1.35 9.21
CA THR A 208 6.65 0.69 8.46
C THR A 208 6.10 -0.48 7.67
N CYS A 209 6.66 -0.74 6.49
CA CYS A 209 6.11 -1.69 5.51
C CYS A 209 5.89 -3.11 6.07
N THR A 210 6.73 -3.55 7.01
CA THR A 210 6.59 -4.86 7.68
C THR A 210 6.66 -4.68 9.20
N ALA A 211 5.79 -5.36 9.93
CA ALA A 211 5.80 -5.30 11.39
C ALA A 211 7.18 -5.70 11.94
N PRO A 212 7.78 -4.88 12.82
CA PRO A 212 9.07 -5.20 13.43
C PRO A 212 9.00 -6.44 14.32
N SER A 213 10.13 -7.09 14.56
CA SER A 213 10.19 -8.20 15.51
C SER A 213 9.88 -7.74 16.94
N ARG A 214 9.51 -8.67 17.81
CA ARG A 214 9.28 -8.37 19.24
C ARG A 214 10.52 -7.76 19.90
N THR A 215 11.70 -8.26 19.55
CA THR A 215 12.98 -7.71 20.03
C THR A 215 13.14 -6.25 19.59
N ALA A 216 12.85 -5.93 18.34
CA ALA A 216 12.91 -4.57 17.82
C ALA A 216 11.89 -3.63 18.49
N MET A 217 10.66 -4.10 18.67
CA MET A 217 9.61 -3.34 19.36
C MET A 217 9.99 -3.03 20.81
N ASN A 218 10.55 -3.99 21.54
CA ASN A 218 11.02 -3.79 22.92
C ASN A 218 12.15 -2.75 22.98
N ALA A 219 13.13 -2.86 22.08
CA ALA A 219 14.22 -1.89 22.02
C ALA A 219 13.71 -0.47 21.74
N TRP A 220 12.73 -0.35 20.86
CA TRP A 220 12.14 0.96 20.50
C TRP A 220 11.25 1.52 21.60
N ARG A 221 10.46 0.67 22.29
CA ARG A 221 9.61 1.14 23.38
C ARG A 221 10.41 1.84 24.50
N ASP A 222 11.54 1.28 24.85
CA ASP A 222 12.33 1.75 25.97
C ASP A 222 13.23 2.95 25.61
N ASN A 223 13.48 3.20 24.31
CA ASN A 223 14.48 4.16 23.85
C ASN A 223 13.96 5.19 22.85
N SER A 224 12.71 5.07 22.34
CA SER A 224 12.15 5.99 21.35
C SER A 224 11.02 6.84 21.92
N PRO A 225 10.65 7.94 21.24
CA PRO A 225 9.49 8.75 21.63
C PRO A 225 8.14 8.16 21.15
N TYR A 226 8.12 6.99 20.51
CA TYR A 226 6.95 6.40 19.89
C TYR A 226 6.19 5.49 20.85
N GLY A 227 4.85 5.54 20.80
CA GLY A 227 3.98 4.66 21.58
C GLY A 227 2.88 4.02 20.73
N ALA A 228 2.81 4.33 19.43
CA ALA A 228 1.91 3.67 18.50
C ALA A 228 2.64 3.21 17.24
N VAL A 229 2.13 2.13 16.62
CA VAL A 229 2.68 1.57 15.39
C VAL A 229 1.58 1.25 14.39
N GLY A 230 1.77 1.71 13.14
CA GLY A 230 0.97 1.32 11.99
C GLY A 230 1.33 -0.07 11.51
N VAL A 231 0.34 -0.91 11.33
CA VAL A 231 0.51 -2.30 10.88
C VAL A 231 -0.37 -2.58 9.66
N TYR A 232 0.23 -3.06 8.58
CA TYR A 232 -0.46 -3.35 7.33
C TYR A 232 -1.14 -4.72 7.39
N ILE A 233 -2.42 -4.73 7.82
CA ILE A 233 -3.16 -5.96 8.12
C ILE A 233 -3.60 -6.75 6.90
N GLY A 234 -3.87 -6.09 5.76
CA GLY A 234 -4.40 -6.77 4.57
C GLY A 234 -4.49 -5.89 3.34
N GLY A 235 -5.25 -6.37 2.38
CA GLY A 235 -5.60 -5.66 1.15
C GLY A 235 -4.90 -6.17 -0.10
N VAL A 236 -5.61 -6.02 -1.23
CA VAL A 236 -5.17 -6.51 -2.55
C VAL A 236 -3.86 -5.88 -3.02
N ASN A 237 -3.54 -4.68 -2.53
CA ASN A 237 -2.32 -3.95 -2.88
C ASN A 237 -1.28 -3.90 -1.76
N ARG A 238 -1.43 -4.70 -0.69
CA ARG A 238 -0.40 -4.79 0.34
C ARG A 238 0.87 -5.43 -0.22
N ALA A 239 1.93 -4.65 -0.32
CA ALA A 239 3.18 -5.06 -0.98
C ALA A 239 4.11 -5.88 -0.07
N CYS A 240 4.29 -5.50 1.19
CA CYS A 240 5.23 -6.18 2.08
C CYS A 240 4.60 -7.40 2.76
N ALA A 241 5.36 -8.49 2.81
CA ALA A 241 5.00 -9.64 3.62
C ALA A 241 5.02 -9.29 5.11
N GLN A 242 4.15 -9.93 5.88
CA GLN A 242 4.00 -9.68 7.33
C GLN A 242 4.44 -10.91 8.13
N ALA A 243 5.71 -11.28 8.01
CA ALA A 243 6.26 -12.49 8.63
C ALA A 243 6.15 -12.51 10.17
N LYS A 244 6.15 -11.34 10.78
CA LYS A 244 6.14 -11.18 12.24
C LYS A 244 4.76 -10.80 12.80
N LEU A 245 3.84 -10.30 11.98
CA LEU A 245 2.51 -9.85 12.40
C LEU A 245 1.58 -11.05 12.64
N THR A 246 1.35 -11.37 13.90
CA THR A 246 0.45 -12.43 14.35
C THR A 246 -0.44 -11.93 15.49
N ALA A 247 -1.52 -12.65 15.81
CA ALA A 247 -2.34 -12.33 16.97
C ALA A 247 -1.54 -12.30 18.28
N GLU A 248 -0.58 -13.22 18.44
CA GLU A 248 0.31 -13.22 19.60
C GLU A 248 1.21 -11.97 19.65
N TRP A 249 1.71 -11.54 18.48
CA TRP A 249 2.48 -10.30 18.37
C TRP A 249 1.63 -9.09 18.80
N VAL A 250 0.41 -8.96 18.30
CA VAL A 250 -0.52 -7.87 18.66
C VAL A 250 -0.80 -7.86 20.16
N GLN A 251 -1.14 -9.02 20.73
CA GLN A 251 -1.41 -9.16 22.17
C GLN A 251 -0.19 -8.77 23.04
N THR A 252 0.99 -9.24 22.64
CA THR A 252 2.23 -8.95 23.37
C THR A 252 2.55 -7.45 23.31
N GLN A 253 2.51 -6.85 22.11
CA GLN A 253 2.81 -5.44 21.97
C GLN A 253 1.77 -4.55 22.68
N TYR A 254 0.49 -4.93 22.66
CA TYR A 254 -0.52 -4.25 23.45
C TYR A 254 -0.25 -4.31 24.95
N ALA A 255 0.07 -5.49 25.47
CA ALA A 255 0.43 -5.69 26.88
C ALA A 255 1.70 -4.90 27.28
N ASP A 256 2.63 -4.77 26.35
CA ASP A 256 3.85 -3.96 26.49
C ASP A 256 3.61 -2.45 26.37
N GLY A 257 2.37 -2.02 26.17
CA GLY A 257 1.97 -0.60 26.15
C GLY A 257 1.88 0.05 24.79
N TRP A 258 2.20 -0.66 23.71
CA TRP A 258 2.00 -0.17 22.34
C TRP A 258 0.52 -0.02 22.00
N ARG A 259 0.21 0.94 21.11
CA ARG A 259 -1.08 1.09 20.46
C ARG A 259 -0.91 0.95 18.95
N PHE A 260 -2.03 0.77 18.23
CA PHE A 260 -1.99 0.40 16.81
C PHE A 260 -2.88 1.31 15.96
N PHE A 261 -2.49 1.48 14.71
CA PHE A 261 -3.36 1.95 13.64
C PHE A 261 -3.29 0.97 12.47
N PRO A 262 -4.25 0.02 12.43
CA PRO A 262 -4.29 -1.04 11.43
C PRO A 262 -4.62 -0.48 10.03
N LEU A 263 -3.70 -0.64 9.08
CA LEU A 263 -3.78 -0.14 7.71
C LEU A 263 -4.19 -1.27 6.76
N TYR A 264 -5.12 -1.00 5.87
CA TYR A 264 -5.61 -1.91 4.85
C TYR A 264 -5.38 -1.31 3.47
N VAL A 265 -4.50 -1.91 2.66
CA VAL A 265 -4.13 -1.42 1.32
C VAL A 265 -5.08 -2.01 0.28
N GLY A 266 -6.26 -1.42 0.18
CA GLY A 266 -7.32 -1.82 -0.75
C GLY A 266 -7.05 -1.43 -2.20
N PRO A 267 -8.07 -1.52 -3.08
CA PRO A 267 -8.02 -0.94 -4.42
C PRO A 267 -7.64 0.53 -4.39
N GLN A 268 -6.83 0.97 -5.36
CA GLN A 268 -6.28 2.33 -5.41
C GLN A 268 -7.05 3.23 -6.39
N PRO A 269 -6.94 4.57 -6.28
CA PRO A 269 -7.65 5.49 -7.15
C PRO A 269 -7.39 5.29 -8.65
N GLY A 270 -6.21 4.79 -9.02
CA GLY A 270 -5.87 4.44 -10.39
C GLY A 270 -4.42 3.98 -10.52
N SER A 271 -4.11 3.28 -11.60
CA SER A 271 -2.73 2.97 -11.97
C SER A 271 -1.97 4.27 -12.24
N GLY A 272 -0.76 4.40 -11.68
CA GLY A 272 0.07 5.62 -11.82
C GLY A 272 -0.19 6.69 -10.75
N SER A 273 -1.04 6.45 -9.75
CA SER A 273 -1.17 7.33 -8.59
C SER A 273 -0.15 6.98 -7.50
N GLY A 274 0.56 7.96 -6.99
CA GLY A 274 1.50 7.81 -5.88
C GLY A 274 2.53 6.71 -6.10
N SER A 275 2.60 5.75 -5.18
CA SER A 275 3.49 4.59 -5.23
C SER A 275 3.02 3.47 -6.18
N CYS A 276 1.82 3.59 -6.77
CA CYS A 276 1.23 2.60 -7.67
C CYS A 276 1.74 2.75 -9.12
N GLN A 277 2.94 2.30 -9.37
CA GLN A 277 3.51 2.30 -10.74
C GLN A 277 3.09 1.06 -11.52
N ASN A 278 1.87 1.04 -12.05
CA ASN A 278 1.31 0.01 -12.97
C ASN A 278 1.03 -1.38 -12.35
N SER A 279 1.19 -1.59 -11.06
CA SER A 279 0.97 -2.90 -10.42
C SER A 279 -0.11 -2.88 -9.34
N CYS A 280 -1.04 -1.91 -9.38
CA CYS A 280 -2.13 -1.82 -8.40
C CYS A 280 -3.48 -2.20 -8.99
N ALA A 281 -4.24 -2.98 -8.23
CA ALA A 281 -5.67 -3.11 -8.44
C ALA A 281 -6.34 -1.74 -8.17
N SER A 282 -7.23 -1.34 -9.07
CA SER A 282 -7.85 -0.01 -9.05
C SER A 282 -9.32 -0.07 -8.61
N ILE A 283 -9.84 1.05 -8.11
CA ILE A 283 -11.26 1.25 -7.85
C ILE A 283 -11.96 1.38 -9.20
N ASN A 284 -12.69 0.33 -9.62
CA ASN A 284 -13.46 0.29 -10.86
C ASN A 284 -14.97 0.24 -10.59
N ASP A 285 -15.38 -0.47 -9.54
CA ASP A 285 -16.75 -0.56 -9.05
C ASP A 285 -16.77 -0.13 -7.57
N PRO A 286 -16.95 1.17 -7.28
CA PRO A 286 -16.64 1.73 -5.98
C PRO A 286 -17.41 1.13 -4.82
N ALA A 287 -18.75 1.06 -4.88
CA ALA A 287 -19.53 0.62 -3.73
C ALA A 287 -19.36 -0.87 -3.39
N PRO A 288 -19.45 -1.82 -4.35
CA PRO A 288 -19.13 -3.22 -4.09
C PRO A 288 -17.70 -3.40 -3.56
N GLN A 289 -16.70 -2.79 -4.20
CA GLN A 289 -15.30 -2.92 -3.78
C GLN A 289 -15.05 -2.33 -2.38
N GLY A 290 -15.73 -1.24 -2.00
CA GLY A 290 -15.65 -0.66 -0.66
C GLY A 290 -16.19 -1.61 0.41
N ARG A 291 -17.33 -2.26 0.14
CA ARG A 291 -17.91 -3.26 1.04
C ARG A 291 -17.04 -4.51 1.17
N GLU A 292 -16.57 -5.07 0.05
CA GLU A 292 -15.66 -6.23 0.04
C GLU A 292 -14.36 -5.93 0.79
N ALA A 293 -13.78 -4.74 0.60
CA ALA A 293 -12.58 -4.32 1.31
C ALA A 293 -12.81 -4.22 2.83
N ALA A 294 -13.95 -3.71 3.27
CA ALA A 294 -14.31 -3.63 4.67
C ALA A 294 -14.50 -5.03 5.30
N GLU A 295 -15.14 -5.94 4.58
CA GLU A 295 -15.32 -7.34 5.01
C GLU A 295 -13.98 -8.06 5.17
N ASP A 296 -13.09 -7.93 4.17
CA ASP A 296 -11.74 -8.52 4.25
C ASP A 296 -10.92 -7.87 5.39
N ALA A 297 -10.96 -6.54 5.52
CA ALA A 297 -10.25 -5.85 6.60
C ALA A 297 -10.70 -6.31 7.98
N VAL A 298 -12.00 -6.49 8.20
CA VAL A 298 -12.55 -7.02 9.45
C VAL A 298 -12.09 -8.46 9.68
N ALA A 299 -12.09 -9.30 8.64
CA ALA A 299 -11.60 -10.67 8.75
C ALA A 299 -10.11 -10.70 9.16
N GLN A 300 -9.26 -9.87 8.54
CA GLN A 300 -7.85 -9.73 8.92
C GLN A 300 -7.69 -9.20 10.37
N ALA A 301 -8.50 -8.20 10.75
CA ALA A 301 -8.48 -7.63 12.11
C ALA A 301 -8.87 -8.66 13.16
N VAL A 302 -9.92 -9.45 12.92
CA VAL A 302 -10.35 -10.55 13.80
C VAL A 302 -9.26 -11.59 13.97
N ALA A 303 -8.59 -11.97 12.88
CA ALA A 303 -7.46 -12.90 12.91
C ALA A 303 -6.29 -12.42 13.77
N LEU A 304 -6.05 -11.12 13.72
CA LEU A 304 -5.01 -10.48 14.51
C LEU A 304 -5.47 -10.15 15.94
N GLY A 305 -6.74 -10.38 16.27
CA GLY A 305 -7.29 -10.19 17.59
C GLY A 305 -7.76 -8.76 17.90
N PHE A 306 -7.99 -7.91 16.91
CA PHE A 306 -8.60 -6.59 17.13
C PHE A 306 -10.12 -6.72 17.38
N ALA A 307 -10.58 -6.27 18.52
CA ALA A 307 -12.00 -6.32 18.89
C ALA A 307 -12.85 -5.32 18.10
N LYS A 308 -14.17 -5.53 18.08
CA LYS A 308 -15.14 -4.53 17.64
C LYS A 308 -14.94 -3.20 18.36
N GLY A 309 -15.21 -2.10 17.65
CA GLY A 309 -14.89 -0.74 18.10
C GLY A 309 -13.49 -0.27 17.73
N SER A 310 -12.58 -1.16 17.31
CA SER A 310 -11.27 -0.75 16.76
C SER A 310 -11.42 0.06 15.48
N VAL A 311 -10.49 0.99 15.22
CA VAL A 311 -10.41 1.75 13.97
C VAL A 311 -9.60 0.98 12.95
N LEU A 312 -10.15 0.79 11.73
CA LEU A 312 -9.46 0.19 10.60
C LEU A 312 -9.30 1.25 9.49
N TYR A 313 -8.08 1.47 9.01
CA TYR A 313 -7.77 2.54 8.07
C TYR A 313 -7.62 2.00 6.64
N ASN A 314 -8.41 2.55 5.70
CA ASN A 314 -8.18 2.31 4.28
C ASN A 314 -7.05 3.19 3.79
N ASP A 315 -6.01 2.59 3.21
CA ASP A 315 -4.83 3.27 2.69
C ASP A 315 -5.04 3.59 1.20
N LEU A 316 -5.16 4.89 0.89
CA LEU A 316 -5.31 5.41 -0.46
C LEU A 316 -4.12 6.34 -0.80
N GLU A 317 -3.31 5.90 -1.75
CA GLU A 317 -2.16 6.66 -2.24
C GLU A 317 -2.59 7.96 -2.94
N GLN A 318 -1.65 8.91 -2.99
CA GLN A 318 -1.89 10.21 -3.61
C GLN A 318 -2.33 10.05 -5.07
N TYR A 319 -3.32 10.83 -5.48
CA TYR A 319 -3.82 10.93 -6.86
C TYR A 319 -4.09 12.38 -7.24
N THR A 320 -4.28 12.63 -8.53
CA THR A 320 -4.73 13.95 -9.00
C THR A 320 -6.26 13.98 -8.97
N PRO A 321 -6.90 14.79 -8.11
CA PRO A 321 -8.35 14.92 -8.06
C PRO A 321 -8.96 15.35 -9.40
N GLY A 322 -10.15 14.83 -9.68
CA GLY A 322 -10.93 15.17 -10.86
C GLY A 322 -12.32 14.58 -10.76
N ARG A 323 -13.35 15.25 -11.30
CA ARG A 323 -14.76 14.95 -11.04
C ARG A 323 -15.11 13.46 -11.03
N ALA A 324 -14.67 12.72 -12.03
CA ALA A 324 -14.99 11.28 -12.13
C ALA A 324 -14.20 10.44 -11.12
N LEU A 325 -12.93 10.77 -10.89
CA LEU A 325 -12.09 10.04 -9.95
C LEU A 325 -12.47 10.34 -8.51
N THR A 326 -12.71 11.61 -8.16
CA THR A 326 -13.26 12.02 -6.86
C THR A 326 -14.56 11.28 -6.55
N ALA A 327 -15.51 11.20 -7.50
CA ALA A 327 -16.77 10.48 -7.28
C ALA A 327 -16.55 8.98 -7.02
N ARG A 328 -15.60 8.34 -7.70
CA ARG A 328 -15.26 6.93 -7.46
C ARG A 328 -14.62 6.71 -6.09
N VAL A 329 -13.66 7.54 -5.73
CA VAL A 329 -12.97 7.45 -4.44
C VAL A 329 -13.94 7.67 -3.28
N LEU A 330 -14.78 8.69 -3.38
CA LEU A 330 -15.78 8.99 -2.34
C LEU A 330 -16.81 7.87 -2.21
N GLY A 331 -17.35 7.34 -3.32
CA GLY A 331 -18.31 6.23 -3.27
C GLY A 331 -17.69 4.93 -2.72
N TYR A 332 -16.40 4.70 -2.96
CA TYR A 332 -15.67 3.58 -2.37
C TYR A 332 -15.49 3.73 -0.86
N LEU A 333 -15.06 4.91 -0.39
CA LEU A 333 -14.86 5.17 1.03
C LEU A 333 -16.17 5.27 1.84
N GLU A 334 -17.22 5.79 1.24
CA GLU A 334 -18.54 5.79 1.84
C GLU A 334 -19.01 4.35 2.12
N ALA A 335 -18.95 3.48 1.10
CA ALA A 335 -19.31 2.07 1.24
C ALA A 335 -18.41 1.29 2.22
N TRP A 336 -17.10 1.60 2.25
CA TRP A 336 -16.15 1.12 3.26
C TRP A 336 -16.58 1.52 4.67
N THR A 337 -16.87 2.80 4.89
CA THR A 337 -17.25 3.35 6.18
C THR A 337 -18.55 2.74 6.69
N GLU A 338 -19.60 2.75 5.86
CA GLU A 338 -20.90 2.19 6.23
C GLU A 338 -20.80 0.70 6.54
N ARG A 339 -20.02 -0.06 5.74
CA ARG A 339 -19.85 -1.49 5.98
C ARG A 339 -19.08 -1.79 7.25
N LEU A 340 -18.04 -1.03 7.59
CA LEU A 340 -17.35 -1.17 8.88
C LEU A 340 -18.31 -0.90 10.06
N HIS A 341 -19.15 0.13 9.97
CA HIS A 341 -20.16 0.42 11.00
C HIS A 341 -21.14 -0.74 11.16
N GLU A 342 -21.65 -1.31 10.06
CA GLU A 342 -22.52 -2.50 10.09
C GLU A 342 -21.83 -3.69 10.79
N LEU A 343 -20.52 -3.85 10.64
CA LEU A 343 -19.73 -4.91 11.26
C LEU A 343 -19.28 -4.59 12.69
N GLY A 344 -19.54 -3.36 13.15
CA GLY A 344 -19.23 -2.91 14.52
C GLY A 344 -17.81 -2.39 14.70
N TYR A 345 -17.15 -1.94 13.62
CA TYR A 345 -15.83 -1.31 13.64
C TYR A 345 -15.94 0.17 13.29
N ARG A 346 -14.93 0.94 13.68
CA ARG A 346 -14.79 2.35 13.29
C ARG A 346 -13.99 2.43 11.99
N SER A 347 -14.34 3.37 11.13
CA SER A 347 -13.63 3.57 9.88
C SER A 347 -12.56 4.64 10.00
N GLY A 348 -11.41 4.38 9.39
CA GLY A 348 -10.35 5.33 9.14
C GLY A 348 -10.04 5.42 7.64
N ALA A 349 -9.46 6.54 7.23
CA ALA A 349 -8.93 6.69 5.88
C ALA A 349 -7.58 7.42 5.92
N TYR A 350 -6.58 6.81 5.26
CA TYR A 350 -5.28 7.41 5.02
C TYR A 350 -5.20 7.98 3.61
N GLY A 351 -4.60 9.15 3.47
CA GLY A 351 -4.27 9.74 2.18
C GLY A 351 -3.70 11.14 2.25
N SER A 352 -3.22 11.62 1.11
CA SER A 352 -2.59 12.94 1.01
C SER A 352 -3.59 14.07 1.23
N VAL A 353 -3.12 15.13 1.89
CA VAL A 353 -3.87 16.39 2.06
C VAL A 353 -4.30 16.97 0.72
N SER A 354 -3.47 16.85 -0.33
CA SER A 354 -3.74 17.43 -1.66
C SER A 354 -4.68 16.59 -2.53
N SER A 355 -5.06 15.39 -2.10
CA SER A 355 -5.97 14.52 -2.84
C SER A 355 -7.16 14.09 -1.97
N LEU A 356 -7.03 12.97 -1.25
CA LEU A 356 -8.13 12.39 -0.47
C LEU A 356 -8.74 13.36 0.53
N VAL A 357 -7.90 14.06 1.32
CA VAL A 357 -8.41 14.99 2.34
C VAL A 357 -9.15 16.16 1.69
N ALA A 358 -8.61 16.71 0.60
CA ALA A 358 -9.28 17.78 -0.14
C ALA A 358 -10.65 17.34 -0.67
N ASP A 359 -10.74 16.10 -1.21
CA ASP A 359 -11.99 15.55 -1.71
C ASP A 359 -13.01 15.32 -0.59
N LEU A 360 -12.59 14.75 0.56
CA LEU A 360 -13.47 14.54 1.72
C LEU A 360 -13.97 15.85 2.32
N VAL A 361 -13.07 16.84 2.51
CA VAL A 361 -13.43 18.18 3.03
C VAL A 361 -14.40 18.89 2.08
N GLY A 362 -14.15 18.85 0.77
CA GLY A 362 -15.01 19.50 -0.24
C GLY A 362 -16.38 18.85 -0.41
N ASN A 363 -16.56 17.63 0.12
CA ASN A 363 -17.81 16.88 0.05
C ASN A 363 -18.39 16.52 1.44
N ALA A 364 -17.87 17.15 2.49
CA ALA A 364 -18.44 17.00 3.84
C ALA A 364 -19.94 17.35 3.85
N GLY A 365 -20.73 16.47 4.45
CA GLY A 365 -22.19 16.58 4.46
C GLY A 365 -22.91 16.07 3.21
N LYS A 366 -22.18 15.57 2.20
CA LYS A 366 -22.74 14.90 1.02
C LYS A 366 -22.50 13.39 1.00
N VAL A 367 -21.50 12.94 1.73
CA VAL A 367 -21.10 11.53 1.88
C VAL A 367 -20.89 11.21 3.36
N THR A 368 -20.99 9.94 3.72
CA THR A 368 -20.59 9.45 5.04
C THR A 368 -19.08 9.49 5.16
N LEU A 369 -18.58 10.40 6.01
CA LEU A 369 -17.15 10.55 6.24
C LEU A 369 -16.60 9.40 7.12
N PRO A 370 -15.33 9.00 6.96
CA PRO A 370 -14.67 8.11 7.91
C PRO A 370 -14.61 8.74 9.30
N ASP A 371 -14.64 7.92 10.36
CA ASP A 371 -14.60 8.38 11.75
C ASP A 371 -13.26 9.02 12.12
N VAL A 372 -12.17 8.57 11.51
CA VAL A 372 -10.81 9.07 11.76
C VAL A 372 -10.11 9.35 10.44
N ILE A 373 -9.44 10.50 10.36
CA ILE A 373 -8.60 10.83 9.22
C ILE A 373 -7.11 10.68 9.55
N HIS A 374 -6.40 9.92 8.74
CA HIS A 374 -4.95 9.81 8.75
C HIS A 374 -4.42 10.55 7.53
N PHE A 375 -4.03 11.81 7.70
CA PHE A 375 -3.62 12.64 6.59
C PHE A 375 -2.09 12.69 6.43
N ALA A 376 -1.62 12.58 5.20
CA ALA A 376 -0.21 12.69 4.87
C ALA A 376 0.13 14.09 4.34
N HIS A 377 1.02 14.76 5.03
CA HIS A 377 1.65 16.00 4.60
C HIS A 377 3.06 16.10 5.20
N TRP A 378 4.08 15.74 4.44
CA TRP A 378 5.47 15.65 4.93
C TRP A 378 6.12 17.03 5.07
N ASN A 379 5.54 17.85 5.93
CA ASN A 379 6.01 19.23 6.24
C ASN A 379 6.96 19.28 7.46
N GLY A 380 7.17 18.16 8.15
CA GLY A 380 8.00 18.08 9.36
C GLY A 380 7.32 18.56 10.63
N GLU A 381 6.06 18.99 10.58
CA GLU A 381 5.33 19.56 11.72
C GLU A 381 4.61 18.46 12.51
N ASN A 382 5.06 18.21 13.71
CA ASN A 382 4.51 17.22 14.63
C ASN A 382 3.22 17.74 15.31
N THR A 383 2.13 17.89 14.55
CA THR A 383 0.81 18.35 15.02
C THR A 383 -0.31 17.73 14.19
N THR A 384 -1.48 17.51 14.79
CA THR A 384 -2.69 17.06 14.08
C THR A 384 -3.56 18.22 13.59
N VAL A 385 -3.15 19.46 13.85
CA VAL A 385 -3.81 20.66 13.31
C VAL A 385 -3.27 20.96 11.92
N HIS A 386 -4.15 21.11 10.94
CA HIS A 386 -3.77 21.43 9.57
C HIS A 386 -4.75 22.43 8.94
N THR A 387 -4.24 23.43 8.21
CA THR A 387 -5.06 24.52 7.64
C THR A 387 -6.07 24.04 6.58
N ALA A 388 -5.77 22.94 5.87
CA ALA A 388 -6.66 22.34 4.90
C ALA A 388 -7.82 21.54 5.54
N ILE A 389 -7.79 21.29 6.85
CA ILE A 389 -8.82 20.54 7.57
C ILE A 389 -9.58 21.50 8.48
N PRO A 390 -10.84 21.83 8.18
CA PRO A 390 -11.67 22.68 9.04
C PRO A 390 -11.69 22.20 10.50
N ALA A 391 -11.67 23.14 11.44
CA ALA A 391 -11.60 22.83 12.86
C ALA A 391 -12.76 21.95 13.37
N GLY A 392 -13.92 22.00 12.71
CA GLY A 392 -15.09 21.19 13.07
C GLY A 392 -15.10 19.77 12.49
N LEU A 393 -14.22 19.44 11.56
CA LEU A 393 -14.12 18.09 11.01
C LEU A 393 -13.07 17.27 11.75
N TRP A 394 -13.43 16.05 12.16
CA TRP A 394 -12.56 15.16 12.94
C TRP A 394 -11.97 15.83 14.19
N ALA A 395 -12.77 16.66 14.86
CA ALA A 395 -12.34 17.52 15.96
C ALA A 395 -12.19 16.80 17.31
N GLY A 396 -12.87 15.67 17.48
CA GLY A 396 -12.98 14.94 18.75
C GLY A 396 -11.96 13.80 18.88
N HIS A 397 -10.64 14.10 18.82
CA HIS A 397 -9.62 13.03 18.86
C HIS A 397 -9.82 12.03 17.72
N GLN A 398 -9.77 12.52 16.47
CA GLN A 398 -10.07 11.75 15.27
C GLN A 398 -9.06 12.01 14.14
N ARG A 399 -7.81 12.36 14.49
CA ARG A 399 -6.79 12.72 13.50
C ARG A 399 -5.47 12.01 13.74
N ILE A 400 -4.84 11.58 12.65
CA ILE A 400 -3.43 11.20 12.58
C ILE A 400 -2.78 12.05 11.48
N HIS A 401 -1.60 12.57 11.74
CA HIS A 401 -0.77 13.28 10.78
C HIS A 401 0.51 12.52 10.50
N GLN A 402 0.66 11.96 9.29
CA GLN A 402 1.95 11.47 8.80
C GLN A 402 2.75 12.68 8.31
N TYR A 403 3.67 13.15 9.17
CA TYR A 403 4.35 14.43 8.96
C TYR A 403 5.76 14.31 8.33
N ALA A 404 6.31 13.11 8.22
CA ALA A 404 7.58 12.85 7.56
C ALA A 404 7.66 11.39 7.13
N GLY A 405 8.06 11.15 5.89
CA GLY A 405 8.17 9.80 5.35
C GLY A 405 9.61 9.37 5.09
N ASN A 406 9.83 8.05 5.01
CA ASN A 406 11.07 7.40 4.63
C ASN A 406 12.27 7.82 5.49
N ARG A 407 12.12 7.71 6.81
CA ARG A 407 13.12 8.08 7.81
C ARG A 407 13.76 6.84 8.42
N THR A 408 15.06 6.69 8.23
CA THR A 408 15.83 5.64 8.92
C THR A 408 16.22 6.14 10.30
N GLU A 409 15.72 5.46 11.34
CA GLU A 409 15.97 5.81 12.74
C GLU A 409 16.51 4.63 13.52
N THR A 410 17.29 4.92 14.55
CA THR A 410 17.92 3.91 15.41
C THR A 410 17.64 4.21 16.87
N TYR A 411 16.98 3.26 17.54
CA TYR A 411 16.72 3.31 18.97
C TYR A 411 17.06 1.95 19.60
N GLY A 412 17.71 1.95 20.77
CA GLY A 412 18.14 0.73 21.43
C GLY A 412 19.00 -0.18 20.55
N ALA A 413 19.88 0.40 19.70
CA ALA A 413 20.70 -0.27 18.70
C ALA A 413 19.92 -0.99 17.57
N VAL A 414 18.62 -0.73 17.45
CA VAL A 414 17.77 -1.28 16.37
C VAL A 414 17.40 -0.17 15.39
N THR A 415 17.73 -0.40 14.12
CA THR A 415 17.44 0.53 13.02
C THR A 415 16.21 0.07 12.24
N ILE A 416 15.25 0.98 12.04
CA ILE A 416 14.03 0.75 11.23
C ILE A 416 13.86 1.95 10.28
N ASN A 417 13.39 1.69 9.06
CA ASN A 417 12.94 2.73 8.14
C ASN A 417 11.43 2.92 8.34
N ILE A 418 11.04 4.13 8.70
CA ILE A 418 9.68 4.47 9.15
C ILE A 418 9.13 5.69 8.42
N ASP A 419 7.81 5.81 8.41
CA ASP A 419 7.10 7.07 8.28
C ASP A 419 6.69 7.53 9.68
N ARG A 420 6.79 8.86 9.96
CA ARG A 420 6.54 9.44 11.28
C ARG A 420 5.12 9.97 11.38
N ASP A 421 4.44 9.61 12.46
CA ASP A 421 3.07 10.00 12.72
C ASP A 421 2.91 10.76 14.04
N GLN A 422 1.99 11.72 14.04
CA GLN A 422 1.42 12.30 15.24
C GLN A 422 -0.05 11.88 15.33
N LEU A 423 -0.41 11.20 16.39
CA LEU A 423 -1.75 10.71 16.63
C LEU A 423 -2.49 11.58 17.64
N ASP A 424 -3.78 11.77 17.40
CA ASP A 424 -4.78 12.27 18.33
C ASP A 424 -6.07 11.48 18.07
N VAL A 425 -6.11 10.24 18.60
CA VAL A 425 -7.21 9.29 18.38
C VAL A 425 -7.76 8.81 19.72
N GLY A 426 -9.05 9.10 19.96
CA GLY A 426 -9.78 8.65 21.13
C GLY A 426 -10.38 7.26 20.94
N ALA A 427 -10.79 6.65 22.08
CA ALA A 427 -11.38 5.31 22.09
C ALA A 427 -12.78 5.24 21.40
N GLY A 428 -13.38 6.38 21.03
CA GLY A 428 -14.78 6.50 20.61
C GLY A 428 -15.70 6.67 21.81
N ALA A 429 -16.89 7.12 21.57
CA ALA A 429 -17.96 7.22 22.60
C ALA A 429 -18.73 5.90 22.67
#